data_2fdeace9f0b6ca655b236b1dd7c8a229
#
_entry.id   2fdeace9f0b6ca655b236b1dd7c8a229
#
_cell.length_a   1.000
_cell.length_b   1.000
_cell.length_c   1.000
_cell.angle_alpha   90.00
_cell.angle_beta   90.00
_cell.angle_gamma   90.00
#
_symmetry.space_group_name_H-M   'P 1'
#
loop_
_entity.id
_entity.type
_entity.pdbx_description
1 polymer ?
#
loop_
_entity_poly.entity_id
_entity_poly.type
_entity_poly.pdbx_seq_one_letter_code
_entity_poly.pdbx_strand_id
1 'polypeptide(L)'
;MHKSTKATMISTKVKEAVYKRDKGECVICHKPGIPNAHVVRRSQLGMGIEQNVVCLCPACHRRFDQDKNPEVRDGCYVRIVSHLKSFYPDWNREDMIYRKGGV
;
A
#
# COMPACT_ATOMS: atom_id res chain seq x y z
N MET A 1 -7.15 -19.48 11.24
CA MET A 1 -7.11 -18.12 10.67
C MET A 1 -7.77 -18.12 9.31
N HIS A 2 -8.61 -17.16 9.05
CA HIS A 2 -9.31 -17.07 7.78
C HIS A 2 -8.33 -16.80 6.64
N LYS A 3 -8.52 -17.43 5.46
CA LYS A 3 -7.60 -17.28 4.33
C LYS A 3 -7.43 -15.84 3.87
N SER A 4 -8.52 -15.06 3.81
CA SER A 4 -8.45 -13.65 3.40
C SER A 4 -7.65 -12.82 4.40
N THR A 5 -7.76 -13.12 5.69
CA THR A 5 -6.97 -12.42 6.72
C THR A 5 -5.48 -12.67 6.49
N LYS A 6 -5.10 -13.91 6.24
CA LYS A 6 -3.71 -14.26 5.98
C LYS A 6 -3.18 -13.58 4.71
N ALA A 7 -3.97 -13.57 3.65
CA ALA A 7 -3.58 -12.96 2.37
C ALA A 7 -3.40 -11.44 2.47
N THR A 8 -4.16 -10.79 3.37
CA THR A 8 -4.10 -9.33 3.52
C THR A 8 -3.11 -8.85 4.58
N MET A 9 -2.57 -9.76 5.40
CA MET A 9 -1.55 -9.39 6.39
C MET A 9 -0.22 -9.08 5.72
N ILE A 10 0.49 -8.10 6.26
CA ILE A 10 1.83 -7.76 5.79
C ILE A 10 2.85 -8.53 6.62
N SER A 11 3.54 -9.48 6.00
CA SER A 11 4.58 -10.25 6.69
C SER A 11 5.81 -9.38 6.96
N THR A 12 6.66 -9.81 7.91
CA THR A 12 7.93 -9.14 8.19
C THR A 12 8.79 -9.05 6.93
N LYS A 13 8.79 -10.12 6.14
CA LYS A 13 9.57 -10.17 4.90
C LYS A 13 9.12 -9.10 3.90
N VAL A 14 7.81 -8.91 3.77
CA VAL A 14 7.27 -7.87 2.89
C VAL A 14 7.60 -6.49 3.44
N LYS A 15 7.47 -6.28 4.75
CA LYS A 15 7.84 -5.00 5.37
C LYS A 15 9.28 -4.62 5.11
N GLU A 16 10.19 -5.59 5.23
CA GLU A 16 11.61 -5.36 4.97
C GLU A 16 11.86 -4.97 3.51
N ALA A 17 11.23 -5.69 2.59
CA ALA A 17 11.37 -5.40 1.17
C ALA A 17 10.83 -4.01 0.80
N VAL A 18 9.67 -3.66 1.35
CA VAL A 18 9.06 -2.35 1.12
C VAL A 18 9.91 -1.24 1.72
N TYR A 19 10.40 -1.43 2.95
CA TYR A 19 11.26 -0.45 3.60
C TYR A 19 12.53 -0.19 2.78
N LYS A 20 13.13 -1.25 2.29
CA LYS A 20 14.34 -1.16 1.47
C LYS A 20 14.06 -0.47 0.13
N ARG A 21 12.97 -0.86 -0.55
CA ARG A 21 12.58 -0.27 -1.83
C ARG A 21 12.33 1.23 -1.70
N ASP A 22 11.59 1.63 -0.65
CA ASP A 22 11.20 3.02 -0.43
C ASP A 22 12.23 3.81 0.39
N LYS A 23 13.36 3.17 0.71
CA LYS A 23 14.48 3.81 1.43
C LYS A 23 14.08 4.36 2.79
N GLY A 24 13.09 3.73 3.43
CA GLY A 24 12.61 4.15 4.73
C GLY A 24 11.89 5.49 4.74
N GLU A 25 11.52 6.01 3.58
CA GLU A 25 10.88 7.32 3.45
C GLU A 25 9.43 7.20 3.03
N CYS A 26 8.61 8.11 3.55
CA CYS A 26 7.25 8.28 3.07
C CYS A 26 7.27 8.59 1.57
N VAL A 27 6.50 7.85 0.78
CA VAL A 27 6.49 8.05 -0.67
C VAL A 27 5.81 9.34 -1.10
N ILE A 28 5.14 10.03 -0.18
CA ILE A 28 4.46 11.29 -0.47
C ILE A 28 5.31 12.50 -0.05
N CYS A 29 5.74 12.55 1.21
CA CYS A 29 6.42 13.72 1.76
C CYS A 29 7.92 13.52 2.01
N HIS A 30 8.42 12.31 1.85
CA HIS A 30 9.83 11.93 2.01
C HIS A 30 10.38 12.03 3.43
N LYS A 31 9.53 12.28 4.43
CA LYS A 31 9.91 12.12 5.83
C LYS A 31 10.02 10.64 6.17
N PRO A 32 10.62 10.29 7.32
CA PRO A 32 10.67 8.87 7.70
C PRO A 32 9.30 8.21 7.63
N GLY A 33 9.22 7.05 6.99
CA GLY A 33 7.97 6.34 6.76
C GLY A 33 7.98 4.94 7.35
N ILE A 34 6.80 4.35 7.46
CA ILE A 34 6.60 3.01 8.00
C ILE A 34 6.02 2.13 6.89
N PRO A 35 6.56 0.90 6.66
CA PRO A 35 6.14 0.04 5.54
C PRO A 35 4.86 -0.75 5.87
N ASN A 36 3.79 -0.05 6.17
CA ASN A 36 2.55 -0.69 6.62
C ASN A 36 1.29 -0.15 5.95
N ALA A 37 1.42 0.61 4.89
CA ALA A 37 0.26 1.23 4.24
C ALA A 37 -0.18 0.41 3.02
N HIS A 38 -1.38 -0.19 3.11
CA HIS A 38 -2.00 -0.86 1.97
C HIS A 38 -2.54 0.19 0.99
N VAL A 39 -2.23 0.04 -0.29
CA VAL A 39 -2.77 0.92 -1.34
C VAL A 39 -4.23 0.58 -1.59
N VAL A 40 -4.52 -0.69 -1.85
CA VAL A 40 -5.89 -1.21 -1.80
C VAL A 40 -6.09 -1.72 -0.38
N ARG A 41 -7.10 -1.19 0.30
CA ARG A 41 -7.32 -1.41 1.72
C ARG A 41 -7.61 -2.87 2.05
N ARG A 42 -7.24 -3.28 3.25
CA ARG A 42 -7.55 -4.62 3.74
C ARG A 42 -9.06 -4.88 3.75
N SER A 43 -9.86 -3.86 4.06
CA SER A 43 -11.32 -3.98 4.05
C SER A 43 -11.87 -4.28 2.65
N GLN A 44 -11.08 -4.02 1.61
CA GLN A 44 -11.42 -4.33 0.23
C GLN A 44 -10.59 -5.52 -0.28
N LEU A 45 -10.07 -6.34 0.65
CA LEU A 45 -9.26 -7.52 0.37
C LEU A 45 -7.92 -7.19 -0.31
N GLY A 46 -7.39 -6.01 -0.07
CA GLY A 46 -6.05 -5.65 -0.55
C GLY A 46 -5.00 -6.55 0.09
N MET A 47 -4.17 -7.18 -0.75
CA MET A 47 -3.18 -8.13 -0.29
C MET A 47 -1.98 -7.46 0.35
N GLY A 48 -1.33 -8.17 1.30
CA GLY A 48 -0.10 -7.71 1.96
C GLY A 48 1.14 -8.08 1.16
N ILE A 49 1.20 -7.66 -0.09
CA ILE A 49 2.33 -7.92 -0.99
C ILE A 49 3.08 -6.64 -1.30
N GLU A 50 4.34 -6.77 -1.74
CA GLU A 50 5.19 -5.61 -2.02
C GLU A 50 4.51 -4.60 -2.95
N GLN A 51 3.80 -5.09 -3.96
CA GLN A 51 3.17 -4.26 -4.96
C GLN A 51 1.98 -3.48 -4.42
N ASN A 52 1.47 -3.85 -3.24
CA ASN A 52 0.31 -3.20 -2.63
C ASN A 52 0.62 -2.51 -1.31
N VAL A 53 1.89 -2.44 -0.94
CA VAL A 53 2.30 -1.83 0.34
C VAL A 53 3.37 -0.78 0.08
N VAL A 54 3.26 0.36 0.74
CA VAL A 54 4.24 1.43 0.65
C VAL A 54 4.58 1.97 2.04
N CYS A 55 5.70 2.70 2.11
CA CYS A 55 6.05 3.46 3.31
C CYS A 55 5.29 4.77 3.31
N LEU A 56 4.59 5.05 4.39
CA LEU A 56 3.98 6.36 4.63
C LEU A 56 4.30 6.80 6.05
N CYS A 57 4.52 8.10 6.24
CA CYS A 57 4.59 8.64 7.59
C CYS A 57 3.19 8.65 8.19
N PRO A 58 3.06 8.70 9.54
CA PRO A 58 1.74 8.66 10.16
C PRO A 58 0.77 9.72 9.67
N ALA A 59 1.25 10.94 9.42
CA ALA A 59 0.39 12.03 8.94
C ALA A 59 -0.15 11.76 7.54
N CYS A 60 0.71 11.31 6.61
CA CYS A 60 0.26 11.00 5.25
C CYS A 60 -0.61 9.75 5.22
N HIS A 61 -0.31 8.75 6.07
CA HIS A 61 -1.12 7.54 6.16
C HIS A 61 -2.55 7.89 6.60
N ARG A 62 -2.67 8.75 7.61
CA ARG A 62 -3.98 9.20 8.08
C ARG A 62 -4.71 9.99 7.00
N ARG A 63 -4.00 10.88 6.31
CA ARG A 63 -4.57 11.67 5.22
C ARG A 63 -5.09 10.79 4.10
N PHE A 64 -4.33 9.78 3.72
CA PHE A 64 -4.74 8.85 2.68
C PHE A 64 -5.95 8.01 3.10
N ASP A 65 -5.95 7.51 4.34
CA ASP A 65 -7.00 6.59 4.81
C ASP A 65 -8.26 7.28 5.31
N GLN A 66 -8.12 8.45 5.94
CA GLN A 66 -9.20 9.01 6.77
C GLN A 66 -9.57 10.45 6.46
N ASP A 67 -8.91 11.10 5.53
CA ASP A 67 -9.26 12.48 5.22
C ASP A 67 -10.70 12.54 4.68
N LYS A 68 -11.45 13.51 5.17
CA LYS A 68 -12.86 13.67 4.78
C LYS A 68 -13.01 14.15 3.34
N ASN A 69 -11.99 14.85 2.83
CA ASN A 69 -12.02 15.37 1.47
C ASN A 69 -11.54 14.29 0.49
N PRO A 70 -12.45 13.81 -0.41
CA PRO A 70 -12.06 12.80 -1.40
C PRO A 70 -10.91 13.24 -2.31
N GLU A 71 -10.80 14.54 -2.60
CA GLU A 71 -9.73 15.05 -3.46
C GLU A 71 -8.36 14.87 -2.81
N VAL A 72 -8.29 15.03 -1.48
CA VAL A 72 -7.04 14.81 -0.74
C VAL A 72 -6.65 13.33 -0.81
N ARG A 73 -7.60 12.44 -0.57
CA ARG A 73 -7.35 11.00 -0.65
C ARG A 73 -6.93 10.58 -2.06
N ASP A 74 -7.61 11.09 -3.07
CA ASP A 74 -7.31 10.78 -4.47
C ASP A 74 -5.93 11.30 -4.86
N GLY A 75 -5.55 12.49 -4.38
CA GLY A 75 -4.22 13.02 -4.62
C GLY A 75 -3.12 12.15 -4.01
N CYS A 76 -3.34 11.64 -2.80
CA CYS A 76 -2.42 10.68 -2.18
C CYS A 76 -2.34 9.40 -3.01
N TYR A 77 -3.47 8.88 -3.44
CA TYR A 77 -3.55 7.66 -4.25
C TYR A 77 -2.74 7.80 -5.54
N VAL A 78 -2.92 8.90 -6.25
CA VAL A 78 -2.20 9.15 -7.51
C VAL A 78 -0.69 9.14 -7.28
N ARG A 79 -0.22 9.80 -6.22
CA ARG A 79 1.22 9.83 -5.91
C ARG A 79 1.77 8.45 -5.55
N ILE A 80 1.00 7.69 -4.77
CA ILE A 80 1.40 6.34 -4.36
C ILE A 80 1.47 5.42 -5.57
N VAL A 81 0.45 5.44 -6.42
CA VAL A 81 0.41 4.59 -7.62
C VAL A 81 1.51 4.97 -8.60
N SER A 82 1.79 6.26 -8.77
CA SER A 82 2.89 6.71 -9.61
C SER A 82 4.23 6.15 -9.14
N HIS A 83 4.46 6.17 -7.81
CA HIS A 83 5.66 5.59 -7.22
C HIS A 83 5.73 4.08 -7.50
N LEU A 84 4.63 3.36 -7.28
CA LEU A 84 4.61 1.92 -7.52
C LEU A 84 4.83 1.57 -9.00
N LYS A 85 4.25 2.34 -9.90
CA LYS A 85 4.45 2.10 -11.34
C LYS A 85 5.88 2.35 -11.78
N SER A 86 6.65 3.15 -11.05
CA SER A 86 8.06 3.32 -11.35
C SER A 86 8.88 2.06 -11.08
N PHE A 87 8.41 1.19 -10.19
CA PHE A 87 9.04 -0.11 -9.91
C PHE A 87 8.35 -1.26 -10.63
N TYR A 88 7.03 -1.16 -10.80
CA TYR A 88 6.19 -2.20 -11.40
C TYR A 88 5.37 -1.58 -12.54
N PRO A 89 5.93 -1.49 -13.77
CA PRO A 89 5.24 -0.78 -14.87
C PRO A 89 3.86 -1.30 -15.20
N ASP A 90 3.61 -2.60 -14.96
CA ASP A 90 2.32 -3.22 -15.23
C ASP A 90 1.37 -3.18 -14.03
N TRP A 91 1.69 -2.37 -13.01
CA TRP A 91 0.88 -2.30 -11.80
C TRP A 91 -0.58 -2.02 -12.13
N ASN A 92 -1.46 -2.80 -11.51
CA ASN A 92 -2.91 -2.74 -11.75
C ASN A 92 -3.62 -2.98 -10.43
N ARG A 93 -4.58 -2.13 -10.12
CA ARG A 93 -5.32 -2.21 -8.86
C ARG A 93 -6.00 -3.56 -8.66
N GLU A 94 -6.58 -4.11 -9.72
CA GLU A 94 -7.29 -5.38 -9.63
C GLU A 94 -6.39 -6.54 -9.22
N ASP A 95 -5.12 -6.49 -9.58
CA ASP A 95 -4.15 -7.52 -9.22
C ASP A 95 -3.77 -7.47 -7.73
N MET A 96 -4.12 -6.38 -7.04
CA MET A 96 -3.82 -6.22 -5.62
C MET A 96 -4.87 -6.83 -4.71
N ILE A 97 -5.99 -7.27 -5.27
CA ILE A 97 -7.15 -7.74 -4.50
C ILE A 97 -7.12 -9.27 -4.41
N TYR A 98 -7.22 -9.78 -3.18
CA TYR A 98 -7.31 -11.22 -2.95
C TYR A 98 -8.63 -11.76 -3.51
N ARG A 99 -8.54 -12.86 -4.27
CA ARG A 99 -9.70 -13.54 -4.82
C ARG A 99 -9.71 -14.99 -4.34
N LYS A 100 -10.81 -15.37 -3.72
CA LYS A 100 -11.00 -16.74 -3.29
C LYS A 100 -10.97 -17.67 -4.50
N GLY A 101 -10.22 -18.76 -4.41
CA GLY A 101 -10.11 -19.73 -5.48
C GLY A 101 -8.94 -19.49 -6.42
N GLY A 102 -8.14 -18.47 -6.18
CA GLY A 102 -6.89 -18.25 -6.90
C GLY A 102 -7.03 -17.87 -8.36
N VAL A 103 -8.15 -17.30 -8.72
CA VAL A 103 -8.41 -16.92 -10.11
C VAL A 103 -8.36 -15.42 -10.28
#